data_cf6ec6a5e25e8dcb3322539a642477cd
#
_entry.id   cf6ec6a5e25e8dcb3322539a642477cd
#
_cell.length_a   1.000
_cell.length_b   1.000
_cell.length_c   1.000
_cell.angle_alpha   90.00
_cell.angle_beta   90.00
_cell.angle_gamma   90.00
#
_symmetry.space_group_name_H-M   'P 1'
#
loop_
_entity.id
_entity.type
_entity.pdbx_description
1 polymer ?
#
loop_
_entity_poly.entity_id
_entity_poly.type
_entity_poly.pdbx_seq_one_letter_code
_entity_poly.pdbx_strand_id
1 'polypeptide(L)'
;MKRLACVLLALTVTLSGVIVLRTVRFTSRQITVPPAGEMRVDTAALLDRLANAIQFRTISSLDPARAANEEFERFHEFLSEAFPQVRTQLKREIIGGHSLLYSWPGRDRALKPVLLMAHMDVVPAVDGGWRHAPFSGAIADGYVWGRGAMDDKSSLMAILEAVEHLLRDGFVPARTIYLAFGHDEEVGGHRGAAKIAQLLRARDVQLEFVLDEGLNVVDGIIPGITAPVALVGIAEKGYVSLRLAVETAGGHSSVPPARTAIGIISRALHRLETTRFRSRLSGPTRRMFEFLGPEMNWLNKLALANLWLFAPFIKKQMAQSPLTNAAIRTTLAPTLFHAGVADNVLPANASAVVNLRLLPGDTIAAVVAQVRRVISEPRIKITPLPLQMEASPVSEVATPGFELIQRTTHQIVPEALLAPALLVAATDSRHYAGLTKNIFRFLPITVGPEDTRRYHGTDERIAARDYERLVRFYAQLIRNAEP
;
A
#
# COMPACT_ATOMS: atom_id res chain seq x y z
N MET A 1 45.58 -37.23 0.60
CA MET A 1 45.47 -35.94 -0.12
C MET A 1 44.74 -36.10 -1.47
N LYS A 2 45.16 -36.95 -2.42
CA LYS A 2 44.52 -37.10 -3.75
C LYS A 2 43.03 -37.46 -3.68
N ARG A 3 42.61 -38.44 -2.84
CA ARG A 3 41.19 -38.82 -2.68
C ARG A 3 40.32 -37.67 -2.14
N LEU A 4 40.82 -36.84 -1.19
CA LEU A 4 40.11 -35.68 -0.67
C LEU A 4 39.93 -34.58 -1.73
N ALA A 5 41.00 -34.35 -2.54
CA ALA A 5 40.94 -33.42 -3.66
C ALA A 5 39.92 -33.85 -4.73
N CYS A 6 39.85 -35.14 -5.07
CA CYS A 6 38.85 -35.69 -5.99
C CYS A 6 37.42 -35.55 -5.44
N VAL A 7 37.20 -35.79 -4.16
CA VAL A 7 35.87 -35.59 -3.52
C VAL A 7 35.48 -34.13 -3.50
N LEU A 8 36.38 -33.23 -3.16
CA LEU A 8 36.10 -31.78 -3.20
C LEU A 8 35.79 -31.29 -4.61
N LEU A 9 36.56 -31.76 -5.60
CA LEU A 9 36.29 -31.44 -7.00
C LEU A 9 34.91 -31.92 -7.45
N ALA A 10 34.56 -33.16 -7.16
CA ALA A 10 33.25 -33.74 -7.48
C ALA A 10 32.10 -32.96 -6.83
N LEU A 11 32.25 -32.60 -5.54
CA LEU A 11 31.27 -31.77 -4.83
C LEU A 11 31.11 -30.38 -5.48
N THR A 12 32.23 -29.76 -5.84
CA THR A 12 32.20 -28.42 -6.50
C THR A 12 31.51 -28.49 -7.87
N VAL A 13 31.84 -29.52 -8.68
CA VAL A 13 31.22 -29.73 -9.98
C VAL A 13 29.72 -29.99 -9.83
N THR A 14 29.32 -30.84 -8.89
CA THR A 14 27.92 -31.14 -8.59
C THR A 14 27.19 -29.89 -8.13
N LEU A 15 27.76 -29.13 -7.19
CA LEU A 15 27.16 -27.86 -6.71
C LEU A 15 27.00 -26.84 -7.83
N SER A 16 28.03 -26.65 -8.66
CA SER A 16 27.97 -25.77 -9.83
C SER A 16 26.89 -26.21 -10.82
N GLY A 17 26.81 -27.51 -11.08
CA GLY A 17 25.76 -28.10 -11.93
C GLY A 17 24.36 -27.81 -11.41
N VAL A 18 24.13 -27.98 -10.09
CA VAL A 18 22.84 -27.67 -9.45
C VAL A 18 22.50 -26.18 -9.58
N ILE A 19 23.46 -25.29 -9.31
CA ILE A 19 23.28 -23.84 -9.42
C ILE A 19 22.89 -23.46 -10.84
N VAL A 20 23.61 -23.92 -11.84
CA VAL A 20 23.33 -23.62 -13.25
C VAL A 20 21.98 -24.20 -13.68
N LEU A 21 21.70 -25.46 -13.34
CA LEU A 21 20.42 -26.10 -13.69
C LEU A 21 19.22 -25.34 -13.11
N ARG A 22 19.29 -24.92 -11.86
CA ARG A 22 18.24 -24.09 -11.23
C ARG A 22 18.10 -22.75 -11.90
N THR A 23 19.21 -22.13 -12.29
CA THR A 23 19.21 -20.83 -13.00
C THR A 23 18.56 -20.93 -14.38
N VAL A 24 18.87 -21.99 -15.14
CA VAL A 24 18.27 -22.23 -16.45
C VAL A 24 16.76 -22.51 -16.34
N ARG A 25 16.36 -23.30 -15.33
CA ARG A 25 14.94 -23.62 -15.06
C ARG A 25 14.16 -22.46 -14.42
N PHE A 26 14.82 -21.38 -14.07
CA PHE A 26 14.16 -20.19 -13.52
C PHE A 26 13.65 -19.33 -14.67
N THR A 27 12.44 -19.66 -15.15
CA THR A 27 11.81 -19.09 -16.35
C THR A 27 10.88 -17.92 -16.02
N SER A 28 10.64 -17.06 -17.00
CA SER A 28 9.70 -15.93 -16.92
C SER A 28 8.30 -16.37 -16.51
N ARG A 29 7.65 -15.52 -15.74
CA ARG A 29 6.22 -15.61 -15.36
C ARG A 29 5.40 -14.48 -15.98
N GLN A 30 6.04 -13.70 -16.85
CA GLN A 30 5.31 -12.70 -17.64
C GLN A 30 4.45 -13.41 -18.69
N ILE A 31 3.29 -12.83 -18.96
CA ILE A 31 2.38 -13.33 -19.99
C ILE A 31 2.39 -12.38 -21.18
N THR A 32 2.15 -12.91 -22.35
CA THR A 32 1.95 -12.10 -23.56
C THR A 32 0.48 -12.14 -23.92
N VAL A 33 -0.14 -10.97 -23.99
CA VAL A 33 -1.56 -10.80 -24.34
C VAL A 33 -1.69 -9.71 -25.40
N PRO A 34 -2.68 -9.78 -26.30
CA PRO A 34 -2.97 -8.69 -27.21
C PRO A 34 -3.32 -7.43 -26.39
N PRO A 35 -2.91 -6.22 -26.84
CA PRO A 35 -3.34 -4.97 -26.23
C PRO A 35 -4.86 -4.87 -26.13
N ALA A 36 -5.36 -4.10 -25.15
CA ALA A 36 -6.78 -3.81 -25.07
C ALA A 36 -7.26 -3.09 -26.32
N GLY A 37 -8.52 -3.32 -26.69
CA GLY A 37 -9.18 -2.55 -27.76
C GLY A 37 -9.18 -1.06 -27.45
N GLU A 38 -9.25 -0.24 -28.50
CA GLU A 38 -9.29 1.21 -28.35
C GLU A 38 -10.57 1.62 -27.58
N MET A 39 -10.39 2.35 -26.50
CA MET A 39 -11.46 3.02 -25.77
C MET A 39 -11.34 4.52 -26.05
N ARG A 40 -12.32 5.07 -26.76
CA ARG A 40 -12.37 6.51 -27.02
C ARG A 40 -12.84 7.24 -25.78
N VAL A 41 -12.03 8.14 -25.27
CA VAL A 41 -12.34 8.98 -24.11
C VAL A 41 -12.11 10.44 -24.49
N ASP A 42 -12.94 11.31 -23.96
CA ASP A 42 -12.69 12.75 -24.01
C ASP A 42 -11.74 13.11 -22.86
N THR A 43 -10.45 13.13 -23.18
CA THR A 43 -9.38 13.37 -22.19
C THR A 43 -9.57 14.73 -21.49
N ALA A 44 -10.01 15.77 -22.21
CA ALA A 44 -10.23 17.08 -21.59
C ALA A 44 -11.33 17.01 -20.53
N ALA A 45 -12.47 16.40 -20.86
CA ALA A 45 -13.58 16.23 -19.93
C ALA A 45 -13.20 15.33 -18.72
N LEU A 46 -12.36 14.30 -18.93
CA LEU A 46 -11.83 13.48 -17.84
C LEU A 46 -11.00 14.32 -16.86
N LEU A 47 -10.05 15.11 -17.39
CA LEU A 47 -9.16 15.94 -16.59
C LEU A 47 -9.93 17.04 -15.84
N ASP A 48 -10.93 17.67 -16.49
CA ASP A 48 -11.77 18.68 -15.87
C ASP A 48 -12.56 18.11 -14.68
N ARG A 49 -13.14 16.89 -14.81
CA ARG A 49 -13.86 16.26 -13.71
C ARG A 49 -12.92 15.90 -12.55
N LEU A 50 -11.73 15.38 -12.83
CA LEU A 50 -10.72 15.12 -11.77
C LEU A 50 -10.29 16.43 -11.10
N ALA A 51 -10.02 17.49 -11.89
CA ALA A 51 -9.64 18.80 -11.38
C ALA A 51 -10.71 19.38 -10.44
N ASN A 52 -11.98 19.25 -10.82
CA ASN A 52 -13.11 19.67 -9.96
C ASN A 52 -13.20 18.80 -8.70
N ALA A 53 -13.00 17.48 -8.79
CA ALA A 53 -12.99 16.57 -7.63
C ALA A 53 -11.91 16.94 -6.60
N ILE A 54 -10.74 17.39 -7.06
CA ILE A 54 -9.63 17.81 -6.19
C ILE A 54 -9.98 19.06 -5.37
N GLN A 55 -10.87 19.92 -5.86
CA GLN A 55 -11.22 21.16 -5.16
C GLN A 55 -12.00 20.94 -3.85
N PHE A 56 -12.66 19.80 -3.69
CA PHE A 56 -13.33 19.44 -2.44
C PHE A 56 -12.31 19.10 -1.35
N ARG A 57 -12.39 19.82 -0.23
CA ARG A 57 -11.47 19.66 0.90
C ARG A 57 -11.97 18.56 1.87
N THR A 58 -12.11 17.36 1.38
CA THR A 58 -12.61 16.20 2.13
C THR A 58 -11.59 15.68 3.14
N ILE A 59 -11.13 16.54 4.05
CA ILE A 59 -10.10 16.21 5.05
C ILE A 59 -10.73 15.38 6.16
N SER A 60 -10.23 14.16 6.36
CA SER A 60 -10.65 13.29 7.46
C SER A 60 -9.96 13.64 8.78
N SER A 61 -10.59 13.29 9.90
CA SER A 61 -10.06 13.51 11.24
C SER A 61 -10.43 12.34 12.16
N LEU A 62 -9.52 12.02 13.09
CA LEU A 62 -9.82 11.10 14.20
C LEU A 62 -10.95 11.62 15.09
N ASP A 63 -11.06 12.95 15.24
CA ASP A 63 -12.17 13.62 15.91
C ASP A 63 -13.29 13.89 14.89
N PRO A 64 -14.45 13.22 14.99
CA PRO A 64 -15.57 13.41 14.05
C PRO A 64 -16.08 14.85 13.99
N ALA A 65 -15.96 15.63 15.07
CA ALA A 65 -16.38 17.03 15.11
C ALA A 65 -15.49 17.94 14.25
N ARG A 66 -14.29 17.48 13.88
CA ARG A 66 -13.34 18.20 13.03
C ARG A 66 -13.31 17.67 11.60
N ALA A 67 -14.12 16.67 11.27
CA ALA A 67 -14.24 16.15 9.91
C ALA A 67 -14.98 17.17 9.02
N ALA A 68 -14.59 17.22 7.75
CA ALA A 68 -15.16 18.14 6.77
C ALA A 68 -16.51 17.62 6.21
N ASN A 69 -17.51 17.42 7.09
CA ASN A 69 -18.78 16.77 6.74
C ASN A 69 -19.50 17.42 5.55
N GLU A 70 -19.61 18.75 5.53
CA GLU A 70 -20.24 19.52 4.43
C GLU A 70 -19.50 19.31 3.10
N GLU A 71 -18.18 19.19 3.12
CA GLU A 71 -17.39 18.93 1.91
C GLU A 71 -17.63 17.53 1.36
N PHE A 72 -17.85 16.52 2.21
CA PHE A 72 -18.26 15.18 1.75
C PHE A 72 -19.65 15.20 1.11
N GLU A 73 -20.62 15.93 1.68
CA GLU A 73 -21.97 16.07 1.12
C GLU A 73 -21.93 16.75 -0.25
N ARG A 74 -21.22 17.86 -0.37
CA ARG A 74 -21.01 18.56 -1.64
C ARG A 74 -20.29 17.68 -2.67
N PHE A 75 -19.34 16.88 -2.23
CA PHE A 75 -18.65 15.93 -3.10
C PHE A 75 -19.60 14.84 -3.61
N HIS A 76 -20.51 14.32 -2.76
CA HIS A 76 -21.54 13.36 -3.18
C HIS A 76 -22.51 13.95 -4.24
N GLU A 77 -22.89 15.23 -4.11
CA GLU A 77 -23.69 15.92 -5.09
C GLU A 77 -22.93 16.02 -6.42
N PHE A 78 -21.70 16.49 -6.38
CA PHE A 78 -20.83 16.55 -7.56
C PHE A 78 -20.71 15.19 -8.26
N LEU A 79 -20.45 14.10 -7.53
CA LEU A 79 -20.38 12.76 -8.12
C LEU A 79 -21.68 12.34 -8.79
N SER A 80 -22.82 12.71 -8.19
CA SER A 80 -24.14 12.41 -8.74
C SER A 80 -24.43 13.17 -10.03
N GLU A 81 -23.93 14.38 -10.17
CA GLU A 81 -24.07 15.21 -11.36
C GLU A 81 -23.08 14.79 -12.46
N ALA A 82 -21.83 14.49 -12.09
CA ALA A 82 -20.77 14.13 -13.02
C ALA A 82 -21.01 12.76 -13.69
N PHE A 83 -21.70 11.83 -13.00
CA PHE A 83 -21.91 10.45 -13.44
C PHE A 83 -23.39 10.05 -13.50
N PRO A 84 -24.18 10.58 -14.47
CA PRO A 84 -25.62 10.37 -14.54
C PRO A 84 -26.04 8.93 -14.82
N GLN A 85 -25.26 8.12 -15.57
CA GLN A 85 -25.59 6.71 -15.79
C GLN A 85 -25.35 5.91 -14.52
N VAL A 86 -24.25 6.14 -13.83
CA VAL A 86 -23.97 5.54 -12.51
C VAL A 86 -25.09 5.86 -11.53
N ARG A 87 -25.51 7.13 -11.45
CA ARG A 87 -26.60 7.57 -10.58
C ARG A 87 -27.90 6.86 -10.85
N THR A 88 -28.24 6.63 -12.11
CA THR A 88 -29.55 6.10 -12.50
C THR A 88 -29.59 4.58 -12.55
N GLN A 89 -28.48 3.92 -12.82
CA GLN A 89 -28.44 2.47 -13.06
C GLN A 89 -27.86 1.65 -11.90
N LEU A 90 -27.02 2.26 -11.03
CA LEU A 90 -26.44 1.58 -9.88
C LEU A 90 -27.21 1.91 -8.60
N LYS A 91 -27.34 0.92 -7.72
CA LYS A 91 -27.82 1.15 -6.37
C LYS A 91 -26.70 1.80 -5.56
N ARG A 92 -26.92 3.01 -5.04
CA ARG A 92 -26.01 3.72 -4.12
C ARG A 92 -26.53 3.64 -2.69
N GLU A 93 -25.64 3.33 -1.74
CA GLU A 93 -25.90 3.32 -0.30
C GLU A 93 -24.84 4.18 0.40
N ILE A 94 -25.26 5.00 1.38
CA ILE A 94 -24.37 5.81 2.22
C ILE A 94 -24.14 5.04 3.52
N ILE A 95 -22.90 4.75 3.87
CA ILE A 95 -22.51 3.91 4.99
C ILE A 95 -21.61 4.69 5.94
N GLY A 96 -21.88 4.61 7.24
CA GLY A 96 -21.03 5.21 8.26
C GLY A 96 -20.98 6.74 8.25
N GLY A 97 -21.96 7.39 7.63
CA GLY A 97 -22.07 8.83 7.47
C GLY A 97 -21.81 9.30 6.05
N HIS A 98 -20.63 9.03 5.48
CA HIS A 98 -20.25 9.58 4.18
C HIS A 98 -19.65 8.55 3.20
N SER A 99 -19.30 7.34 3.61
CA SER A 99 -18.78 6.32 2.68
C SER A 99 -19.85 5.84 1.72
N LEU A 100 -19.46 5.60 0.47
CA LEU A 100 -20.36 5.19 -0.60
C LEU A 100 -20.15 3.73 -0.96
N LEU A 101 -21.23 2.96 -1.03
CA LEU A 101 -21.26 1.64 -1.61
C LEU A 101 -22.19 1.63 -2.82
N TYR A 102 -21.63 1.40 -4.02
CA TYR A 102 -22.40 1.16 -5.22
C TYR A 102 -22.47 -0.33 -5.52
N SER A 103 -23.61 -0.77 -6.00
CA SER A 103 -23.84 -2.16 -6.45
C SER A 103 -24.27 -2.15 -7.91
N TRP A 104 -23.48 -2.79 -8.77
CA TRP A 104 -23.81 -3.03 -10.18
C TRP A 104 -24.10 -4.51 -10.37
N PRO A 105 -25.38 -4.92 -10.43
CA PRO A 105 -25.75 -6.32 -10.52
C PRO A 105 -25.23 -6.98 -11.80
N GLY A 106 -24.63 -8.16 -11.65
CA GLY A 106 -24.27 -9.00 -12.78
C GLY A 106 -25.47 -9.82 -13.29
N ARG A 107 -25.36 -10.28 -14.54
CA ARG A 107 -26.37 -11.16 -15.15
C ARG A 107 -26.36 -12.58 -14.57
N ASP A 108 -25.24 -13.03 -13.99
CA ASP A 108 -25.10 -14.31 -13.28
C ASP A 108 -24.79 -14.09 -11.80
N ARG A 109 -25.81 -14.32 -10.96
CA ARG A 109 -25.71 -14.17 -9.51
C ARG A 109 -24.95 -15.31 -8.81
N ALA A 110 -24.64 -16.40 -9.51
CA ALA A 110 -23.85 -17.49 -8.96
C ALA A 110 -22.35 -17.17 -8.93
N LEU A 111 -21.91 -16.24 -9.77
CA LEU A 111 -20.53 -15.77 -9.78
C LEU A 111 -20.24 -14.88 -8.56
N LYS A 112 -19.12 -15.15 -7.89
CA LYS A 112 -18.68 -14.30 -6.79
C LYS A 112 -18.43 -12.87 -7.29
N PRO A 113 -18.94 -11.86 -6.56
CA PRO A 113 -18.73 -10.45 -6.90
C PRO A 113 -17.25 -10.03 -6.81
N VAL A 114 -16.92 -8.94 -7.52
CA VAL A 114 -15.65 -8.23 -7.39
C VAL A 114 -15.90 -6.92 -6.66
N LEU A 115 -14.94 -6.49 -5.85
CA LEU A 115 -14.95 -5.19 -5.18
C LEU A 115 -13.80 -4.33 -5.68
N LEU A 116 -14.11 -3.16 -6.23
CA LEU A 116 -13.18 -2.09 -6.55
C LEU A 116 -13.27 -1.02 -5.48
N MET A 117 -12.12 -0.58 -4.97
CA MET A 117 -12.04 0.35 -3.85
C MET A 117 -11.26 1.59 -4.20
N ALA A 118 -11.58 2.66 -3.48
CA ALA A 118 -10.82 3.90 -3.39
C ALA A 118 -11.30 4.67 -2.15
N HIS A 119 -10.66 5.80 -1.82
CA HIS A 119 -11.16 6.65 -0.75
C HIS A 119 -11.38 8.10 -1.20
N MET A 120 -12.30 8.77 -0.51
CA MET A 120 -12.71 10.16 -0.80
C MET A 120 -11.93 11.17 0.01
N ASP A 121 -11.48 10.76 1.19
CA ASP A 121 -10.79 11.63 2.13
C ASP A 121 -9.33 11.86 1.72
N VAL A 122 -8.78 12.90 2.28
CA VAL A 122 -7.39 13.31 2.04
C VAL A 122 -6.75 13.78 3.35
N VAL A 123 -5.43 13.67 3.47
CA VAL A 123 -4.69 14.29 4.56
C VAL A 123 -4.70 15.81 4.45
N PRO A 124 -4.55 16.54 5.57
CA PRO A 124 -4.37 17.99 5.55
C PRO A 124 -3.22 18.41 4.64
N ALA A 125 -3.39 19.53 3.96
CA ALA A 125 -2.32 20.18 3.22
C ALA A 125 -1.85 21.42 3.97
N VAL A 126 -0.52 21.53 4.17
CA VAL A 126 0.08 22.74 4.75
C VAL A 126 0.19 23.79 3.64
N ASP A 127 -0.24 25.01 3.93
CA ASP A 127 -0.06 26.13 3.02
C ASP A 127 1.45 26.47 2.91
N GLY A 128 1.92 26.59 1.68
CA GLY A 128 3.31 26.89 1.35
C GLY A 128 4.07 25.69 0.77
N GLY A 129 5.06 26.00 -0.08
CA GLY A 129 5.85 24.97 -0.77
C GLY A 129 5.16 24.26 -1.95
N TRP A 130 3.92 24.63 -2.28
CA TRP A 130 3.19 24.13 -3.44
C TRP A 130 3.37 25.06 -4.65
N ARG A 131 3.64 24.47 -5.81
CA ARG A 131 3.68 25.20 -7.10
C ARG A 131 2.28 25.69 -7.51
N HIS A 132 1.27 24.87 -7.29
CA HIS A 132 -0.15 25.20 -7.44
C HIS A 132 -0.84 24.95 -6.11
N ALA A 133 -1.80 25.79 -5.72
CA ALA A 133 -2.49 25.65 -4.45
C ALA A 133 -3.07 24.21 -4.28
N PRO A 134 -2.97 23.59 -3.06
CA PRO A 134 -3.23 22.17 -2.87
C PRO A 134 -4.64 21.71 -3.25
N PHE A 135 -5.61 22.61 -3.29
CA PHE A 135 -6.99 22.30 -3.67
C PHE A 135 -7.43 23.11 -4.90
N SER A 136 -6.48 23.52 -5.76
CA SER A 136 -6.84 24.26 -6.99
C SER A 136 -7.37 23.38 -8.12
N GLY A 137 -6.97 22.10 -8.16
CA GLY A 137 -7.21 21.24 -9.29
C GLY A 137 -6.57 21.77 -10.58
N ALA A 138 -5.41 22.45 -10.49
CA ALA A 138 -4.79 23.08 -11.64
C ALA A 138 -4.39 22.02 -12.69
N ILE A 139 -4.81 22.24 -13.95
CA ILE A 139 -4.37 21.45 -15.10
C ILE A 139 -3.22 22.23 -15.75
N ALA A 140 -2.01 21.79 -15.53
CA ALA A 140 -0.80 22.46 -16.01
C ALA A 140 0.34 21.50 -16.28
N ASP A 141 1.21 21.80 -17.23
CA ASP A 141 2.41 21.05 -17.58
C ASP A 141 2.15 19.54 -17.85
N GLY A 142 0.97 19.17 -18.34
CA GLY A 142 0.58 17.79 -18.59
C GLY A 142 0.16 17.00 -17.34
N TYR A 143 -0.14 17.70 -16.23
CA TYR A 143 -0.59 17.12 -14.96
C TYR A 143 -1.87 17.76 -14.45
N VAL A 144 -2.60 17.01 -13.63
CA VAL A 144 -3.60 17.55 -12.70
C VAL A 144 -2.95 17.62 -11.32
N TRP A 145 -2.94 18.84 -10.74
CA TRP A 145 -2.23 19.13 -9.51
C TRP A 145 -3.20 19.27 -8.34
N GLY A 146 -2.81 18.72 -7.23
CA GLY A 146 -3.48 18.97 -5.95
C GLY A 146 -3.49 17.77 -5.04
N ARG A 147 -3.88 17.99 -3.78
CA ARG A 147 -4.06 16.98 -2.75
C ARG A 147 -5.17 16.02 -3.14
N GLY A 148 -4.89 14.71 -3.15
CA GLY A 148 -5.80 13.67 -3.61
C GLY A 148 -5.64 13.34 -5.11
N ALA A 149 -4.70 14.00 -5.83
CA ALA A 149 -4.45 13.68 -7.22
C ALA A 149 -3.78 12.32 -7.42
N MET A 150 -3.01 11.85 -6.43
CA MET A 150 -2.42 10.50 -6.41
C MET A 150 -3.09 9.62 -5.35
N ASP A 151 -3.54 10.21 -4.23
CA ASP A 151 -4.01 9.56 -3.03
C ASP A 151 -5.31 10.20 -2.51
N ASP A 152 -6.52 9.72 -2.88
CA ASP A 152 -6.83 8.65 -3.85
C ASP A 152 -8.04 9.02 -4.73
N LYS A 153 -8.35 10.33 -4.86
CA LYS A 153 -9.48 10.79 -5.68
C LYS A 153 -9.33 10.38 -7.15
N SER A 154 -8.09 10.24 -7.64
CA SER A 154 -7.88 9.78 -9.00
C SER A 154 -8.42 8.37 -9.25
N SER A 155 -8.25 7.44 -8.29
CA SER A 155 -8.79 6.08 -8.41
C SER A 155 -10.30 6.09 -8.34
N LEU A 156 -10.88 6.83 -7.38
CA LEU A 156 -12.33 6.98 -7.26
C LEU A 156 -12.95 7.49 -8.55
N MET A 157 -12.43 8.61 -9.07
CA MET A 157 -12.92 9.21 -10.30
C MET A 157 -12.73 8.28 -11.49
N ALA A 158 -11.56 7.62 -11.60
CA ALA A 158 -11.29 6.70 -12.71
C ALA A 158 -12.21 5.46 -12.70
N ILE A 159 -12.54 4.92 -11.53
CA ILE A 159 -13.52 3.84 -11.40
C ILE A 159 -14.90 4.31 -11.90
N LEU A 160 -15.35 5.49 -11.47
CA LEU A 160 -16.64 6.03 -11.88
C LEU A 160 -16.68 6.38 -13.37
N GLU A 161 -15.59 6.94 -13.93
CA GLU A 161 -15.44 7.20 -15.38
C GLU A 161 -15.54 5.91 -16.19
N ALA A 162 -14.84 4.86 -15.76
CA ALA A 162 -14.87 3.56 -16.42
C ALA A 162 -16.28 2.95 -16.41
N VAL A 163 -16.96 3.00 -15.26
CA VAL A 163 -18.33 2.48 -15.12
C VAL A 163 -19.32 3.32 -15.92
N GLU A 164 -19.24 4.64 -15.86
CA GLU A 164 -20.10 5.55 -16.64
C GLU A 164 -19.97 5.28 -18.14
N HIS A 165 -18.73 5.07 -18.63
CA HIS A 165 -18.47 4.74 -20.02
C HIS A 165 -19.09 3.38 -20.42
N LEU A 166 -18.85 2.34 -19.60
CA LEU A 166 -19.39 1.01 -19.86
C LEU A 166 -20.92 0.99 -19.85
N LEU A 167 -21.55 1.74 -18.95
CA LEU A 167 -23.01 1.88 -18.91
C LEU A 167 -23.57 2.59 -20.15
N ARG A 168 -22.89 3.64 -20.64
CA ARG A 168 -23.26 4.31 -21.90
C ARG A 168 -23.17 3.38 -23.11
N ASP A 169 -22.20 2.47 -23.10
CA ASP A 169 -22.04 1.43 -24.13
C ASP A 169 -23.05 0.27 -23.99
N GLY A 170 -23.91 0.32 -22.97
CA GLY A 170 -24.88 -0.75 -22.70
C GLY A 170 -24.26 -2.04 -22.16
N PHE A 171 -23.03 -1.97 -21.62
CA PHE A 171 -22.36 -3.15 -21.04
C PHE A 171 -23.06 -3.60 -19.76
N VAL A 172 -23.27 -4.91 -19.65
CA VAL A 172 -23.81 -5.56 -18.46
C VAL A 172 -22.78 -6.60 -17.98
N PRO A 173 -22.22 -6.47 -16.77
CA PRO A 173 -21.19 -7.40 -16.30
C PRO A 173 -21.78 -8.80 -16.05
N ALA A 174 -20.95 -9.86 -16.20
CA ALA A 174 -21.38 -11.20 -15.85
C ALA A 174 -21.59 -11.34 -14.33
N ARG A 175 -20.62 -10.89 -13.55
CA ARG A 175 -20.67 -10.91 -12.08
C ARG A 175 -21.02 -9.54 -11.50
N THR A 176 -21.59 -9.52 -10.32
CA THR A 176 -21.82 -8.25 -9.60
C THR A 176 -20.51 -7.53 -9.33
N ILE A 177 -20.49 -6.23 -9.59
CA ILE A 177 -19.37 -5.33 -9.26
C ILE A 177 -19.82 -4.42 -8.11
N TYR A 178 -19.10 -4.45 -7.01
CA TYR A 178 -19.23 -3.48 -5.94
C TYR A 178 -18.17 -2.40 -6.09
N LEU A 179 -18.56 -1.12 -5.85
CA LEU A 179 -17.62 -0.01 -5.75
C LEU A 179 -17.74 0.51 -4.32
N ALA A 180 -16.64 0.54 -3.57
CA ALA A 180 -16.62 1.02 -2.20
C ALA A 180 -15.66 2.20 -2.06
N PHE A 181 -16.19 3.35 -1.65
CA PHE A 181 -15.41 4.57 -1.47
C PHE A 181 -15.45 5.00 0.00
N GLY A 182 -14.31 4.84 0.68
CA GLY A 182 -14.11 5.20 2.07
C GLY A 182 -14.09 6.71 2.29
N HIS A 183 -14.42 7.19 3.50
CA HIS A 183 -14.35 8.61 3.88
C HIS A 183 -13.38 8.87 5.05
N ASP A 184 -12.69 7.86 5.53
CA ASP A 184 -11.82 7.92 6.69
C ASP A 184 -10.62 6.96 6.59
N GLU A 185 -10.14 6.67 5.38
CA GLU A 185 -8.97 5.80 5.14
C GLU A 185 -7.75 6.35 5.85
N GLU A 186 -7.45 7.63 5.68
CA GLU A 186 -6.29 8.36 6.21
C GLU A 186 -6.23 8.38 7.76
N VAL A 187 -7.33 8.01 8.39
CA VAL A 187 -7.44 7.87 9.85
C VAL A 187 -7.84 6.45 10.29
N GLY A 188 -7.74 5.47 9.38
CA GLY A 188 -7.84 4.05 9.67
C GLY A 188 -9.09 3.32 9.20
N GLY A 189 -10.03 3.95 8.48
CA GLY A 189 -11.17 3.32 7.79
C GLY A 189 -12.23 2.67 8.68
N HIS A 190 -12.25 3.00 9.98
CA HIS A 190 -13.13 2.32 10.94
C HIS A 190 -14.60 2.72 10.82
N ARG A 191 -14.89 3.93 10.34
CA ARG A 191 -16.25 4.48 10.17
C ARG A 191 -16.79 4.21 8.77
N GLY A 192 -15.90 4.06 7.77
CA GLY A 192 -16.19 3.84 6.36
C GLY A 192 -16.01 2.39 5.94
N ALA A 193 -14.84 2.03 5.44
CA ALA A 193 -14.55 0.73 4.86
C ALA A 193 -14.85 -0.45 5.78
N ALA A 194 -14.54 -0.34 7.08
CA ALA A 194 -14.89 -1.37 8.06
C ALA A 194 -16.41 -1.58 8.18
N LYS A 195 -17.20 -0.51 8.07
CA LYS A 195 -18.68 -0.59 8.10
C LYS A 195 -19.24 -1.18 6.81
N ILE A 196 -18.67 -0.84 5.65
CA ILE A 196 -19.03 -1.46 4.38
C ILE A 196 -18.72 -2.95 4.43
N ALA A 197 -17.53 -3.34 4.88
CA ALA A 197 -17.15 -4.75 5.02
C ALA A 197 -18.08 -5.51 5.99
N GLN A 198 -18.48 -4.89 7.10
CA GLN A 198 -19.46 -5.45 8.04
C GLN A 198 -20.82 -5.65 7.37
N LEU A 199 -21.30 -4.68 6.59
CA LEU A 199 -22.56 -4.75 5.85
C LEU A 199 -22.54 -5.88 4.81
N LEU A 200 -21.47 -5.98 4.01
CA LEU A 200 -21.34 -7.05 3.01
C LEU A 200 -21.29 -8.43 3.67
N ARG A 201 -20.62 -8.55 4.82
CA ARG A 201 -20.62 -9.79 5.62
C ARG A 201 -22.01 -10.14 6.14
N ALA A 202 -22.78 -9.16 6.64
CA ALA A 202 -24.15 -9.36 7.09
C ALA A 202 -25.11 -9.80 5.95
N ARG A 203 -24.73 -9.53 4.70
CA ARG A 203 -25.41 -9.96 3.47
C ARG A 203 -24.86 -11.28 2.91
N ASP A 204 -24.01 -12.00 3.64
CA ASP A 204 -23.35 -13.24 3.22
C ASP A 204 -22.58 -13.13 1.89
N VAL A 205 -22.09 -11.92 1.56
CA VAL A 205 -21.30 -11.69 0.35
C VAL A 205 -19.92 -12.34 0.50
N GLN A 206 -19.57 -13.20 -0.47
CA GLN A 206 -18.22 -13.74 -0.64
C GLN A 206 -17.62 -13.16 -1.92
N LEU A 207 -16.53 -12.43 -1.79
CA LEU A 207 -15.91 -11.77 -2.94
C LEU A 207 -14.92 -12.70 -3.66
N GLU A 208 -14.84 -12.59 -4.98
CA GLU A 208 -13.79 -13.24 -5.77
C GLU A 208 -12.44 -12.61 -5.46
N PHE A 209 -12.38 -11.29 -5.54
CA PHE A 209 -11.24 -10.50 -5.11
C PHE A 209 -11.64 -9.07 -4.78
N VAL A 210 -10.73 -8.38 -4.09
CA VAL A 210 -10.73 -6.94 -3.84
C VAL A 210 -9.55 -6.33 -4.56
N LEU A 211 -9.75 -5.21 -5.27
CA LEU A 211 -8.70 -4.35 -5.78
C LEU A 211 -8.83 -2.98 -5.17
N ASP A 212 -7.76 -2.55 -4.51
CA ASP A 212 -7.62 -1.26 -3.85
C ASP A 212 -6.40 -0.52 -4.42
N GLU A 213 -6.23 0.72 -4.03
CA GLU A 213 -5.03 1.53 -4.25
C GLU A 213 -3.76 0.90 -3.64
N GLY A 214 -2.59 1.54 -3.78
CA GLY A 214 -1.38 1.27 -2.99
C GLY A 214 -0.08 1.19 -3.78
N LEU A 215 0.14 0.18 -4.63
CA LEU A 215 1.36 0.07 -5.43
C LEU A 215 1.10 0.45 -6.90
N ASN A 216 2.19 0.80 -7.59
CA ASN A 216 2.13 1.45 -8.88
C ASN A 216 3.01 0.77 -9.95
N VAL A 217 3.03 1.33 -11.14
CA VAL A 217 4.06 1.06 -12.14
C VAL A 217 5.28 1.92 -11.79
N VAL A 218 6.35 1.28 -11.32
CA VAL A 218 7.59 1.98 -10.95
C VAL A 218 8.56 1.97 -12.13
N ASP A 219 9.17 3.12 -12.39
CA ASP A 219 10.16 3.28 -13.45
C ASP A 219 11.49 3.78 -12.86
N GLY A 220 12.61 3.13 -13.24
CA GLY A 220 13.94 3.48 -12.75
C GLY A 220 14.19 3.20 -11.26
N ILE A 221 13.28 2.50 -10.56
CA ILE A 221 13.36 2.24 -9.12
C ILE A 221 13.97 0.87 -8.80
N ILE A 222 13.73 -0.15 -9.64
CA ILE A 222 14.17 -1.53 -9.37
C ILE A 222 15.58 -1.75 -9.93
N PRO A 223 16.62 -1.96 -9.08
CA PRO A 223 17.97 -2.17 -9.58
C PRO A 223 18.09 -3.42 -10.47
N GLY A 224 18.71 -3.26 -11.63
CA GLY A 224 18.95 -4.35 -12.59
C GLY A 224 17.79 -4.66 -13.52
N ILE A 225 16.73 -3.85 -13.52
CA ILE A 225 15.62 -3.88 -14.48
C ILE A 225 15.51 -2.49 -15.12
N THR A 226 15.45 -2.44 -16.44
CA THR A 226 15.33 -1.20 -17.22
C THR A 226 13.89 -0.93 -17.67
N ALA A 227 13.07 -1.96 -17.78
CA ALA A 227 11.65 -1.82 -18.09
C ALA A 227 10.87 -1.28 -16.89
N PRO A 228 9.76 -0.56 -17.10
CA PRO A 228 8.82 -0.26 -16.03
C PRO A 228 8.32 -1.54 -15.38
N VAL A 229 8.03 -1.50 -14.08
CA VAL A 229 7.55 -2.66 -13.32
C VAL A 229 6.24 -2.34 -12.61
N ALA A 230 5.17 -3.00 -13.01
CA ALA A 230 3.88 -2.98 -12.32
C ALA A 230 3.99 -3.84 -11.04
N LEU A 231 4.00 -3.18 -9.88
CA LEU A 231 4.04 -3.86 -8.59
C LEU A 231 2.61 -4.04 -8.07
N VAL A 232 2.16 -5.28 -7.96
CA VAL A 232 0.84 -5.61 -7.41
C VAL A 232 0.98 -6.04 -5.95
N GLY A 233 0.46 -5.24 -5.03
CA GLY A 233 0.50 -5.52 -3.60
C GLY A 233 -0.35 -6.75 -3.26
N ILE A 234 0.29 -7.82 -2.76
CA ILE A 234 -0.39 -9.05 -2.32
C ILE A 234 -0.46 -9.16 -0.80
N ALA A 235 0.13 -8.24 -0.08
CA ALA A 235 0.01 -8.06 1.36
C ALA A 235 0.45 -6.65 1.73
N GLU A 236 0.05 -6.21 2.92
CA GLU A 236 0.49 -4.94 3.53
C GLU A 236 1.05 -5.18 4.93
N LYS A 237 1.92 -4.25 5.38
CA LYS A 237 2.52 -4.32 6.71
C LYS A 237 1.49 -3.95 7.77
N GLY A 238 1.64 -4.58 8.95
CA GLY A 238 0.91 -4.14 10.14
C GLY A 238 1.45 -2.84 10.71
N TYR A 239 0.71 -2.27 11.65
CA TYR A 239 1.02 -1.00 12.30
C TYR A 239 0.79 -1.09 13.80
N VAL A 240 1.74 -0.62 14.58
CA VAL A 240 1.54 -0.34 16.01
C VAL A 240 2.47 0.79 16.46
N SER A 241 1.94 1.74 17.21
CA SER A 241 2.75 2.72 17.92
C SER A 241 2.77 2.37 19.41
N LEU A 242 3.95 2.37 20.02
CA LEU A 242 4.16 2.09 21.43
C LEU A 242 4.60 3.35 22.14
N ARG A 243 3.87 3.73 23.18
CA ARG A 243 4.30 4.75 24.12
C ARG A 243 5.21 4.12 25.16
N LEU A 244 6.42 4.64 25.27
CA LEU A 244 7.39 4.34 26.32
C LEU A 244 7.33 5.48 27.34
N ALA A 245 7.07 5.19 28.60
CA ALA A 245 6.99 6.23 29.63
C ALA A 245 7.73 5.78 30.89
N VAL A 246 8.40 6.71 31.54
CA VAL A 246 9.07 6.50 32.83
C VAL A 246 8.78 7.66 33.76
N GLU A 247 8.60 7.35 35.03
CA GLU A 247 8.45 8.29 36.13
C GLU A 247 9.66 8.19 37.07
N THR A 248 10.14 9.33 37.57
CA THR A 248 11.25 9.46 38.52
C THR A 248 10.94 10.55 39.51
N ALA A 249 11.77 10.72 40.54
CA ALA A 249 11.51 11.75 41.57
C ALA A 249 11.64 13.19 41.04
N GLY A 250 12.28 13.44 39.90
CA GLY A 250 12.61 14.81 39.49
C GLY A 250 13.57 15.50 40.47
N GLY A 251 13.78 16.82 40.31
CA GLY A 251 14.56 17.63 41.26
C GLY A 251 15.46 18.69 40.62
N HIS A 252 16.37 19.23 41.44
CA HIS A 252 17.32 20.24 41.01
C HIS A 252 18.49 19.60 40.21
N SER A 253 18.87 20.20 39.07
CA SER A 253 19.88 19.64 38.19
C SER A 253 21.30 19.55 38.76
N SER A 254 21.59 20.29 39.85
CA SER A 254 22.90 20.26 40.54
C SER A 254 23.15 18.99 41.37
N VAL A 255 22.10 18.21 41.66
CA VAL A 255 22.17 16.96 42.43
C VAL A 255 21.48 15.83 41.65
N PRO A 256 22.04 15.42 40.49
CA PRO A 256 21.38 14.45 39.64
C PRO A 256 21.46 13.03 40.22
N PRO A 257 20.40 12.23 40.08
CA PRO A 257 20.49 10.79 40.36
C PRO A 257 21.37 10.12 39.29
N ALA A 258 21.80 8.88 39.56
CA ALA A 258 22.61 8.10 38.62
C ALA A 258 21.94 7.92 37.24
N ARG A 259 20.61 7.99 37.18
CA ARG A 259 19.83 7.89 35.94
C ARG A 259 18.61 8.79 36.01
N THR A 260 18.58 9.80 35.16
CA THR A 260 17.43 10.71 34.99
C THR A 260 16.36 10.06 34.12
N ALA A 261 15.12 10.59 34.16
CA ALA A 261 14.03 10.13 33.27
C ALA A 261 14.42 10.19 31.79
N ILE A 262 15.04 11.31 31.36
CA ILE A 262 15.57 11.48 29.98
C ILE A 262 16.59 10.38 29.66
N GLY A 263 17.60 10.17 30.54
CA GLY A 263 18.65 9.19 30.30
C GLY A 263 18.14 7.76 30.25
N ILE A 264 17.04 7.43 30.93
CA ILE A 264 16.40 6.11 30.88
C ILE A 264 15.73 5.90 29.52
N ILE A 265 14.87 6.84 29.06
CA ILE A 265 14.19 6.73 27.77
C ILE A 265 15.18 6.77 26.61
N SER A 266 16.18 7.68 26.63
CA SER A 266 17.20 7.77 25.57
C SER A 266 17.97 6.47 25.41
N ARG A 267 18.33 5.78 26.51
CA ARG A 267 18.99 4.46 26.47
C ARG A 267 18.07 3.40 25.87
N ALA A 268 16.80 3.41 26.18
CA ALA A 268 15.82 2.50 25.61
C ALA A 268 15.70 2.69 24.09
N LEU A 269 15.59 3.93 23.64
CA LEU A 269 15.55 4.26 22.21
C LEU A 269 16.83 3.82 21.50
N HIS A 270 18.00 4.13 22.06
CA HIS A 270 19.28 3.67 21.50
C HIS A 270 19.36 2.15 21.34
N ARG A 271 18.91 1.38 22.33
CA ARG A 271 18.84 -0.08 22.23
C ARG A 271 17.90 -0.54 21.13
N LEU A 272 16.75 0.10 20.97
CA LEU A 272 15.77 -0.22 19.94
C LEU A 272 16.30 0.09 18.53
N GLU A 273 16.95 1.23 18.32
CA GLU A 273 17.51 1.62 17.01
C GLU A 273 18.71 0.77 16.61
N THR A 274 19.52 0.33 17.58
CA THR A 274 20.68 -0.53 17.32
C THR A 274 20.32 -2.00 17.17
N THR A 275 19.15 -2.44 17.66
CA THR A 275 18.69 -3.83 17.58
C THR A 275 17.70 -4.00 16.44
N ARG A 276 18.15 -4.60 15.34
CA ARG A 276 17.28 -4.83 14.15
C ARG A 276 16.44 -6.09 14.32
N PHE A 277 15.17 -6.03 13.90
CA PHE A 277 14.34 -7.23 13.73
C PHE A 277 14.93 -8.17 12.67
N ARG A 278 14.66 -9.47 12.83
CA ARG A 278 15.17 -10.50 11.92
C ARG A 278 14.67 -10.29 10.49
N SER A 279 15.58 -10.28 9.51
CA SER A 279 15.24 -10.21 8.10
C SER A 279 14.82 -11.56 7.52
N ARG A 280 13.78 -11.57 6.67
CA ARG A 280 13.27 -12.74 5.98
C ARG A 280 13.05 -12.44 4.50
N LEU A 281 13.38 -13.39 3.61
CA LEU A 281 12.99 -13.40 2.21
C LEU A 281 11.82 -14.39 2.08
N SER A 282 10.63 -13.96 2.43
CA SER A 282 9.43 -14.80 2.47
C SER A 282 8.21 -13.98 2.02
N GLY A 283 7.09 -14.69 1.78
CA GLY A 283 5.87 -14.05 1.36
C GLY A 283 6.03 -13.19 0.11
N PRO A 284 5.52 -11.95 0.12
CA PRO A 284 5.51 -11.08 -1.07
C PRO A 284 6.90 -10.81 -1.67
N THR A 285 7.93 -10.58 -0.84
CA THR A 285 9.31 -10.34 -1.32
C THR A 285 9.87 -11.51 -2.11
N ARG A 286 9.61 -12.74 -1.64
CA ARG A 286 10.02 -13.94 -2.37
C ARG A 286 9.27 -14.07 -3.70
N ARG A 287 7.96 -13.81 -3.69
CA ARG A 287 7.14 -13.83 -4.91
C ARG A 287 7.60 -12.78 -5.92
N MET A 288 7.94 -11.57 -5.46
CA MET A 288 8.53 -10.54 -6.31
C MET A 288 9.80 -11.06 -7.02
N PHE A 289 10.70 -11.73 -6.30
CA PHE A 289 11.90 -12.30 -6.89
C PHE A 289 11.60 -13.44 -7.88
N GLU A 290 10.56 -14.24 -7.63
CA GLU A 290 10.14 -15.30 -8.54
C GLU A 290 9.63 -14.76 -9.89
N PHE A 291 9.08 -13.54 -9.92
CA PHE A 291 8.59 -12.86 -11.13
C PHE A 291 9.67 -12.04 -11.82
N LEU A 292 10.48 -11.29 -11.08
CA LEU A 292 11.46 -10.37 -11.64
C LEU A 292 12.84 -11.02 -11.88
N GLY A 293 13.21 -12.04 -11.12
CA GLY A 293 14.51 -12.67 -11.23
C GLY A 293 14.82 -13.25 -12.63
N PRO A 294 13.87 -13.89 -13.31
CA PRO A 294 14.07 -14.36 -14.67
C PRO A 294 14.38 -13.24 -15.69
N GLU A 295 13.88 -12.04 -15.44
CA GLU A 295 13.99 -10.87 -16.32
C GLU A 295 15.29 -10.07 -16.09
N MET A 296 16.05 -10.41 -15.04
CA MET A 296 17.32 -9.75 -14.73
C MET A 296 18.50 -10.36 -15.51
N ASN A 297 19.63 -9.65 -15.48
CA ASN A 297 20.90 -10.19 -16.03
C ASN A 297 21.28 -11.53 -15.36
N TRP A 298 22.15 -12.30 -16.02
CA TRP A 298 22.50 -13.66 -15.62
C TRP A 298 22.98 -13.78 -14.15
N LEU A 299 23.77 -12.82 -13.66
CA LEU A 299 24.30 -12.89 -12.29
C LEU A 299 23.19 -12.70 -11.24
N ASN A 300 22.31 -11.74 -11.43
CA ASN A 300 21.15 -11.51 -10.56
C ASN A 300 20.17 -12.69 -10.64
N LYS A 301 19.89 -13.19 -11.86
CA LYS A 301 19.07 -14.38 -12.07
C LYS A 301 19.65 -15.60 -11.35
N LEU A 302 20.97 -15.83 -11.42
CA LEU A 302 21.66 -16.93 -10.75
C LEU A 302 21.50 -16.81 -9.21
N ALA A 303 21.70 -15.62 -8.65
CA ALA A 303 21.57 -15.39 -7.23
C ALA A 303 20.13 -15.61 -6.73
N LEU A 304 19.14 -15.13 -7.49
CA LEU A 304 17.71 -15.24 -7.14
C LEU A 304 17.16 -16.66 -7.35
N ALA A 305 17.62 -17.38 -8.37
CA ALA A 305 17.30 -18.79 -8.57
C ALA A 305 17.83 -19.70 -7.45
N ASN A 306 18.89 -19.27 -6.77
CA ASN A 306 19.58 -20.02 -5.74
C ASN A 306 19.55 -19.35 -4.37
N LEU A 307 18.37 -18.83 -3.96
CA LEU A 307 18.17 -18.17 -2.67
C LEU A 307 18.63 -19.01 -1.47
N TRP A 308 18.57 -20.34 -1.55
CA TRP A 308 19.07 -21.24 -0.51
C TRP A 308 20.57 -21.01 -0.19
N LEU A 309 21.36 -20.56 -1.17
CA LEU A 309 22.78 -20.25 -1.02
C LEU A 309 23.01 -18.74 -0.84
N PHE A 310 22.36 -17.89 -1.65
CA PHE A 310 22.65 -16.47 -1.73
C PHE A 310 21.76 -15.58 -0.84
N ALA A 311 20.76 -16.13 -0.13
CA ALA A 311 19.88 -15.35 0.73
C ALA A 311 20.60 -14.46 1.78
N PRO A 312 21.70 -14.90 2.44
CA PRO A 312 22.41 -14.01 3.38
C PRO A 312 22.98 -12.76 2.69
N PHE A 313 23.54 -12.91 1.49
CA PHE A 313 24.11 -11.82 0.72
C PHE A 313 22.99 -10.86 0.24
N ILE A 314 21.93 -11.40 -0.33
CA ILE A 314 20.76 -10.62 -0.80
C ILE A 314 20.14 -9.82 0.34
N LYS A 315 19.93 -10.45 1.51
CA LYS A 315 19.42 -9.75 2.71
C LYS A 315 20.35 -8.63 3.17
N LYS A 316 21.66 -8.82 3.10
CA LYS A 316 22.65 -7.79 3.45
C LYS A 316 22.55 -6.60 2.47
N GLN A 317 22.43 -6.87 1.18
CA GLN A 317 22.28 -5.84 0.14
C GLN A 317 20.97 -5.08 0.32
N MET A 318 19.84 -5.78 0.49
CA MET A 318 18.53 -5.15 0.72
C MET A 318 18.48 -4.32 2.00
N ALA A 319 19.29 -4.64 2.99
CA ALA A 319 19.34 -3.87 4.24
C ALA A 319 20.08 -2.52 4.13
N GLN A 320 20.68 -2.20 2.98
CA GLN A 320 21.42 -0.95 2.75
C GLN A 320 20.48 0.23 2.38
N SER A 321 19.34 -0.05 1.75
CA SER A 321 18.34 0.97 1.42
C SER A 321 17.14 0.89 2.39
N PRO A 322 16.62 2.01 2.91
CA PRO A 322 15.44 2.03 3.77
C PRO A 322 14.24 1.30 3.16
N LEU A 323 13.94 1.52 1.89
CA LEU A 323 12.81 0.93 1.19
C LEU A 323 12.92 -0.60 1.12
N THR A 324 14.04 -1.11 0.62
CA THR A 324 14.26 -2.57 0.49
C THR A 324 14.44 -3.24 1.84
N ASN A 325 15.00 -2.54 2.84
CA ASN A 325 15.07 -3.01 4.21
C ASN A 325 13.67 -3.19 4.83
N ALA A 326 12.75 -2.27 4.55
CA ALA A 326 11.35 -2.36 5.01
C ALA A 326 10.61 -3.56 4.40
N ALA A 327 10.99 -4.00 3.19
CA ALA A 327 10.38 -5.16 2.53
C ALA A 327 10.81 -6.52 3.13
N ILE A 328 11.88 -6.57 3.93
CA ILE A 328 12.41 -7.83 4.46
C ILE A 328 12.35 -7.97 5.99
N ARG A 329 11.87 -6.95 6.71
CA ARG A 329 11.74 -7.03 8.19
C ARG A 329 10.69 -6.07 8.74
N THR A 330 10.28 -6.35 9.97
CA THR A 330 9.57 -5.36 10.80
C THR A 330 10.52 -4.19 11.07
N THR A 331 10.04 -2.96 10.85
CA THR A 331 10.80 -1.72 11.03
C THR A 331 10.30 -0.97 12.24
N LEU A 332 11.19 -0.17 12.85
CA LEU A 332 10.91 0.66 14.01
C LEU A 332 11.47 2.05 13.78
N ALA A 333 10.69 3.07 14.15
CA ALA A 333 11.12 4.47 14.12
C ALA A 333 10.63 5.20 15.38
N PRO A 334 11.50 5.84 16.19
CA PRO A 334 11.06 6.82 17.18
C PRO A 334 10.46 8.03 16.48
N THR A 335 9.29 8.47 16.93
CA THR A 335 8.54 9.56 16.26
C THR A 335 8.24 10.75 17.18
N LEU A 336 8.09 10.51 18.50
CA LEU A 336 7.83 11.56 19.46
C LEU A 336 8.75 11.38 20.68
N PHE A 337 9.18 12.51 21.27
CA PHE A 337 9.90 12.54 22.55
C PHE A 337 9.45 13.76 23.36
N HIS A 338 9.05 13.52 24.61
CA HIS A 338 8.59 14.57 25.51
C HIS A 338 9.29 14.43 26.87
N ALA A 339 10.01 15.46 27.29
CA ALA A 339 10.62 15.54 28.62
C ALA A 339 11.13 16.98 28.90
N GLY A 340 11.13 17.35 30.19
CA GLY A 340 11.71 18.59 30.65
C GLY A 340 10.84 19.83 30.37
N VAL A 341 11.04 20.88 31.19
CA VAL A 341 10.36 22.18 31.08
C VAL A 341 11.33 23.34 31.26
N ALA A 342 12.51 23.10 31.88
CA ALA A 342 13.56 24.07 32.08
C ALA A 342 14.94 23.37 32.18
N ASP A 343 16.00 24.06 31.84
CA ASP A 343 17.36 23.54 31.76
C ASP A 343 17.98 23.15 33.11
N ASN A 344 17.52 23.75 34.20
CA ASN A 344 17.99 23.50 35.55
C ASN A 344 17.05 22.60 36.40
N VAL A 345 16.02 21.99 35.80
CA VAL A 345 15.04 21.09 36.43
C VAL A 345 15.12 19.69 35.88
N LEU A 346 15.36 18.69 36.75
CA LEU A 346 15.27 17.28 36.36
C LEU A 346 13.80 16.91 36.18
N PRO A 347 13.36 16.46 35.00
CA PRO A 347 11.98 16.09 34.81
C PRO A 347 11.62 14.83 35.59
N ALA A 348 10.45 14.88 36.27
CA ALA A 348 9.88 13.70 36.92
C ALA A 348 9.37 12.67 35.93
N ASN A 349 9.03 13.10 34.69
CA ASN A 349 8.48 12.26 33.64
C ASN A 349 9.25 12.42 32.33
N ALA A 350 9.44 11.31 31.62
CA ALA A 350 9.86 11.32 30.23
C ALA A 350 9.07 10.28 29.44
N SER A 351 8.74 10.58 28.20
CA SER A 351 8.07 9.62 27.32
C SER A 351 8.53 9.76 25.88
N ALA A 352 8.45 8.64 25.15
CA ALA A 352 8.68 8.60 23.72
C ALA A 352 7.61 7.73 23.05
N VAL A 353 7.36 7.96 21.77
CA VAL A 353 6.57 7.06 20.92
C VAL A 353 7.48 6.43 19.89
N VAL A 354 7.37 5.13 19.73
CA VAL A 354 8.02 4.38 18.66
C VAL A 354 6.96 3.76 17.77
N ASN A 355 7.04 4.05 16.47
CA ASN A 355 6.17 3.46 15.45
C ASN A 355 6.82 2.20 14.90
N LEU A 356 6.04 1.13 14.77
CA LEU A 356 6.50 -0.12 14.18
C LEU A 356 5.59 -0.50 13.02
N ARG A 357 6.23 -0.96 11.92
CA ARG A 357 5.56 -1.52 10.75
C ARG A 357 5.90 -2.99 10.65
N LEU A 358 4.89 -3.83 10.91
CA LEU A 358 5.06 -5.27 11.07
C LEU A 358 5.14 -5.99 9.71
N LEU A 359 6.14 -6.85 9.54
CA LEU A 359 6.22 -7.72 8.37
C LEU A 359 5.14 -8.82 8.46
N PRO A 360 4.46 -9.19 7.35
CA PRO A 360 3.53 -10.32 7.35
C PRO A 360 4.13 -11.57 8.03
N GLY A 361 3.36 -12.12 8.98
CA GLY A 361 3.80 -13.23 9.85
C GLY A 361 4.42 -12.82 11.19
N ASP A 362 4.65 -11.52 11.44
CA ASP A 362 4.89 -10.99 12.79
C ASP A 362 3.54 -10.53 13.37
N THR A 363 3.35 -10.73 14.69
CA THR A 363 2.16 -10.26 15.41
C THR A 363 2.52 -9.10 16.33
N ILE A 364 1.55 -8.24 16.62
CA ILE A 364 1.71 -7.12 17.56
C ILE A 364 2.20 -7.65 18.91
N ALA A 365 1.61 -8.72 19.42
CA ALA A 365 1.99 -9.33 20.69
C ALA A 365 3.47 -9.76 20.71
N ALA A 366 3.94 -10.43 19.64
CA ALA A 366 5.33 -10.89 19.54
C ALA A 366 6.31 -9.70 19.44
N VAL A 367 5.94 -8.67 18.67
CA VAL A 367 6.75 -7.45 18.50
C VAL A 367 6.85 -6.67 19.80
N VAL A 368 5.76 -6.49 20.54
CA VAL A 368 5.75 -5.83 21.86
C VAL A 368 6.62 -6.61 22.85
N ALA A 369 6.52 -7.94 22.85
CA ALA A 369 7.38 -8.78 23.70
C ALA A 369 8.87 -8.64 23.37
N GLN A 370 9.21 -8.54 22.07
CA GLN A 370 10.58 -8.29 21.64
C GLN A 370 11.06 -6.90 22.06
N VAL A 371 10.24 -5.85 21.89
CA VAL A 371 10.54 -4.48 22.34
C VAL A 371 10.84 -4.47 23.85
N ARG A 372 10.01 -5.11 24.67
CA ARG A 372 10.25 -5.24 26.12
C ARG A 372 11.59 -5.89 26.44
N ARG A 373 11.91 -6.98 25.74
CA ARG A 373 13.18 -7.71 25.91
C ARG A 373 14.39 -6.86 25.56
N VAL A 374 14.32 -6.11 24.46
CA VAL A 374 15.40 -5.23 23.98
C VAL A 374 15.62 -4.06 24.94
N ILE A 375 14.55 -3.42 25.38
CA ILE A 375 14.62 -2.30 26.32
C ILE A 375 15.23 -2.75 27.66
N SER A 376 14.79 -3.90 28.19
CA SER A 376 15.30 -4.50 29.45
C SER A 376 15.44 -3.49 30.58
N GLU A 377 14.42 -2.64 30.77
CA GLU A 377 14.32 -1.63 31.83
C GLU A 377 12.90 -1.67 32.45
N PRO A 378 12.74 -2.28 33.64
CA PRO A 378 11.42 -2.53 34.23
C PRO A 378 10.66 -1.27 34.60
N ARG A 379 11.33 -0.13 34.79
CA ARG A 379 10.68 1.16 35.10
C ARG A 379 9.95 1.76 33.91
N ILE A 380 10.25 1.32 32.67
CA ILE A 380 9.58 1.82 31.48
C ILE A 380 8.25 1.10 31.30
N LYS A 381 7.16 1.85 31.41
CA LYS A 381 5.83 1.40 31.02
C LYS A 381 5.70 1.46 29.50
N ILE A 382 5.41 0.31 28.87
CA ILE A 382 5.20 0.19 27.43
C ILE A 382 3.72 -0.04 27.18
N THR A 383 3.09 0.91 26.47
CA THR A 383 1.63 0.90 26.19
C THR A 383 1.40 1.06 24.70
N PRO A 384 0.75 0.10 24.02
CA PRO A 384 0.28 0.30 22.65
C PRO A 384 -0.73 1.46 22.57
N LEU A 385 -0.62 2.28 21.53
CA LEU A 385 -1.61 3.33 21.25
C LEU A 385 -2.87 2.69 20.60
N PRO A 386 -4.02 3.39 20.61
CA PRO A 386 -5.30 2.83 20.16
C PRO A 386 -5.28 2.34 18.72
N LEU A 387 -4.66 3.09 17.79
CA LEU A 387 -4.54 2.67 16.40
C LEU A 387 -3.48 1.58 16.28
N GLN A 388 -3.93 0.38 16.01
CA GLN A 388 -3.07 -0.79 15.81
C GLN A 388 -3.71 -1.75 14.82
N MET A 389 -2.88 -2.37 13.97
CA MET A 389 -3.31 -3.27 12.91
C MET A 389 -2.30 -4.39 12.76
N GLU A 390 -2.75 -5.64 12.79
CA GLU A 390 -1.91 -6.76 12.38
C GLU A 390 -1.54 -6.64 10.90
N ALA A 391 -0.43 -7.24 10.47
CA ALA A 391 -0.11 -7.36 9.07
C ALA A 391 -1.19 -8.16 8.33
N SER A 392 -1.50 -7.77 7.09
CA SER A 392 -2.52 -8.49 6.32
C SER A 392 -2.11 -9.94 6.02
N PRO A 393 -3.06 -10.85 5.79
CA PRO A 393 -2.78 -12.10 5.12
C PRO A 393 -2.09 -11.85 3.76
N VAL A 394 -1.32 -12.83 3.30
CA VAL A 394 -0.70 -12.79 1.97
C VAL A 394 -1.65 -13.44 0.96
N SER A 395 -2.08 -12.69 -0.04
CA SER A 395 -2.89 -13.22 -1.14
C SER A 395 -2.06 -14.11 -2.06
N GLU A 396 -2.67 -15.17 -2.58
CA GLU A 396 -2.01 -16.06 -3.52
C GLU A 396 -2.00 -15.45 -4.94
N VAL A 397 -0.95 -15.79 -5.71
CA VAL A 397 -0.77 -15.30 -7.10
C VAL A 397 -1.31 -16.26 -8.16
N ALA A 398 -1.60 -17.51 -7.80
CA ALA A 398 -2.24 -18.48 -8.68
C ALA A 398 -3.75 -18.48 -8.44
N THR A 399 -4.39 -17.33 -8.69
CA THR A 399 -5.83 -17.13 -8.50
C THR A 399 -6.40 -16.36 -9.68
N PRO A 400 -7.69 -16.59 -10.03
CA PRO A 400 -8.33 -15.87 -11.13
C PRO A 400 -8.22 -14.35 -10.99
N GLY A 401 -8.33 -13.81 -9.75
CA GLY A 401 -8.21 -12.37 -9.52
C GLY A 401 -6.83 -11.81 -9.85
N PHE A 402 -5.73 -12.49 -9.44
CA PHE A 402 -4.39 -12.04 -9.78
C PHE A 402 -4.09 -12.16 -11.28
N GLU A 403 -4.50 -13.28 -11.90
CA GLU A 403 -4.34 -13.51 -13.33
C GLU A 403 -5.10 -12.47 -14.17
N LEU A 404 -6.30 -12.09 -13.71
CA LEU A 404 -7.09 -11.03 -14.33
C LEU A 404 -6.39 -9.67 -14.25
N ILE A 405 -5.83 -9.31 -13.09
CA ILE A 405 -5.05 -8.09 -12.92
C ILE A 405 -3.80 -8.13 -13.80
N GLN A 406 -3.09 -9.26 -13.83
CA GLN A 406 -1.90 -9.43 -14.67
C GLN A 406 -2.24 -9.26 -16.16
N ARG A 407 -3.29 -9.95 -16.64
CA ARG A 407 -3.77 -9.83 -18.00
C ARG A 407 -4.14 -8.40 -18.36
N THR A 408 -4.94 -7.75 -17.51
CA THR A 408 -5.39 -6.38 -17.75
C THR A 408 -4.21 -5.40 -17.76
N THR A 409 -3.26 -5.57 -16.84
CA THR A 409 -2.05 -4.73 -16.79
C THR A 409 -1.26 -4.82 -18.09
N HIS A 410 -0.99 -6.03 -18.59
CA HIS A 410 -0.27 -6.19 -19.85
C HIS A 410 -1.06 -5.73 -21.09
N GLN A 411 -2.40 -5.71 -21.03
CA GLN A 411 -3.23 -5.14 -22.09
C GLN A 411 -3.16 -3.61 -22.12
N ILE A 412 -2.96 -2.95 -20.98
CA ILE A 412 -2.98 -1.49 -20.83
C ILE A 412 -1.56 -0.90 -20.78
N VAL A 413 -0.60 -1.64 -20.24
CA VAL A 413 0.81 -1.25 -20.09
C VAL A 413 1.70 -2.39 -20.60
N PRO A 414 1.68 -2.67 -21.92
CA PRO A 414 2.35 -3.84 -22.49
C PRO A 414 3.87 -3.84 -22.32
N GLU A 415 4.47 -2.66 -22.11
CA GLU A 415 5.91 -2.48 -21.88
C GLU A 415 6.34 -2.82 -20.44
N ALA A 416 5.41 -2.90 -19.49
CA ALA A 416 5.74 -3.14 -18.11
C ALA A 416 5.89 -4.64 -17.81
N LEU A 417 6.91 -5.00 -17.03
CA LEU A 417 6.93 -6.27 -16.31
C LEU A 417 5.93 -6.18 -15.15
N LEU A 418 5.40 -7.32 -14.72
CA LEU A 418 4.53 -7.35 -13.55
C LEU A 418 5.14 -8.22 -12.46
N ALA A 419 5.02 -7.79 -11.21
CA ALA A 419 5.43 -8.61 -10.06
C ALA A 419 4.53 -8.38 -8.84
N PRO A 420 4.21 -9.43 -8.10
CA PRO A 420 3.61 -9.29 -6.79
C PRO A 420 4.60 -8.67 -5.80
N ALA A 421 4.13 -7.82 -4.91
CA ALA A 421 4.98 -7.09 -3.97
C ALA A 421 4.34 -6.91 -2.59
N LEU A 422 5.11 -6.41 -1.63
CA LEU A 422 4.65 -5.99 -0.31
C LEU A 422 4.39 -4.49 -0.31
N LEU A 423 3.17 -4.09 0.02
CA LEU A 423 2.88 -2.70 0.37
C LEU A 423 3.42 -2.43 1.79
N VAL A 424 4.29 -1.43 1.91
CA VAL A 424 4.87 -1.04 3.21
C VAL A 424 3.97 -0.11 4.01
N ALA A 425 2.98 0.51 3.35
CA ALA A 425 1.88 1.25 3.95
C ALA A 425 0.72 0.29 4.34
N ALA A 426 -0.44 0.84 4.62
CA ALA A 426 -1.68 0.10 4.87
C ALA A 426 -2.81 0.82 4.14
N THR A 427 -3.84 0.08 3.72
CA THR A 427 -5.02 0.60 3.02
C THR A 427 -6.30 0.07 3.65
N ASP A 428 -7.44 0.58 3.23
CA ASP A 428 -8.76 0.14 3.67
C ASP A 428 -9.11 -1.31 3.30
N SER A 429 -8.42 -1.88 2.31
CA SER A 429 -8.65 -3.26 1.84
C SER A 429 -8.48 -4.33 2.93
N ARG A 430 -7.70 -4.07 3.97
CA ARG A 430 -7.53 -4.97 5.13
C ARG A 430 -8.84 -5.34 5.83
N HIS A 431 -9.83 -4.43 5.82
CA HIS A 431 -11.13 -4.66 6.47
C HIS A 431 -11.94 -5.76 5.78
N TYR A 432 -11.62 -6.09 4.53
CA TYR A 432 -12.31 -7.08 3.71
C TYR A 432 -11.70 -8.50 3.77
N ALA A 433 -10.66 -8.71 4.58
CA ALA A 433 -10.00 -10.02 4.73
C ALA A 433 -10.94 -11.16 5.20
N GLY A 434 -12.08 -10.81 5.80
CA GLY A 434 -13.12 -11.79 6.16
C GLY A 434 -14.08 -12.17 5.01
N LEU A 435 -14.02 -11.47 3.87
CA LEU A 435 -14.90 -11.68 2.70
C LEU A 435 -14.19 -12.39 1.55
N THR A 436 -12.85 -12.31 1.51
CA THR A 436 -12.00 -12.99 0.54
C THR A 436 -10.56 -13.12 1.05
N LYS A 437 -9.82 -14.07 0.50
CA LYS A 437 -8.37 -14.20 0.66
C LYS A 437 -7.58 -13.48 -0.44
N ASN A 438 -8.26 -13.00 -1.48
CA ASN A 438 -7.68 -12.41 -2.68
C ASN A 438 -7.82 -10.89 -2.62
N ILE A 439 -6.87 -10.22 -1.98
CA ILE A 439 -6.86 -8.77 -1.83
C ILE A 439 -5.61 -8.22 -2.48
N PHE A 440 -5.79 -7.37 -3.48
CA PHE A 440 -4.73 -6.79 -4.29
C PHE A 440 -4.75 -5.27 -4.20
N ARG A 441 -3.58 -4.64 -4.37
CA ARG A 441 -3.37 -3.19 -4.24
C ARG A 441 -2.53 -2.72 -5.40
N PHE A 442 -3.16 -2.04 -6.33
CA PHE A 442 -2.45 -1.65 -7.55
C PHE A 442 -3.18 -0.55 -8.33
N LEU A 443 -2.41 0.45 -8.75
CA LEU A 443 -2.81 1.49 -9.68
C LEU A 443 -1.81 1.53 -10.84
N PRO A 444 -2.24 1.51 -12.12
CA PRO A 444 -1.34 1.58 -13.27
C PRO A 444 -0.84 3.00 -13.57
N ILE A 445 -0.55 3.80 -12.55
CA ILE A 445 0.10 5.11 -12.67
C ILE A 445 1.61 4.95 -12.60
N THR A 446 2.36 5.75 -13.36
CA THR A 446 3.81 5.66 -13.39
C THR A 446 4.43 6.54 -12.30
N VAL A 447 5.27 5.92 -11.47
CA VAL A 447 5.95 6.57 -10.35
C VAL A 447 7.46 6.41 -10.50
N GLY A 448 8.16 7.54 -10.61
CA GLY A 448 9.62 7.61 -10.58
C GLY A 448 10.17 7.84 -9.17
N PRO A 449 11.51 7.86 -8.99
CA PRO A 449 12.14 8.07 -7.69
C PRO A 449 11.73 9.37 -6.99
N GLU A 450 11.48 10.41 -7.77
CA GLU A 450 11.11 11.74 -7.27
C GLU A 450 9.63 11.85 -6.84
N ASP A 451 8.76 10.95 -7.34
CA ASP A 451 7.32 11.03 -7.09
C ASP A 451 6.95 10.43 -5.73
N THR A 452 7.75 9.51 -5.19
CA THR A 452 7.48 8.85 -3.91
C THR A 452 7.34 9.81 -2.73
N ARG A 453 7.97 10.99 -2.80
CA ARG A 453 7.87 12.05 -1.78
C ARG A 453 6.61 12.91 -1.89
N ARG A 454 5.82 12.76 -2.96
CA ARG A 454 4.59 13.54 -3.19
C ARG A 454 3.38 12.96 -2.46
N TYR A 455 3.38 11.66 -2.18
CA TYR A 455 2.38 11.06 -1.30
C TYR A 455 2.41 11.75 0.06
N HIS A 456 1.31 12.33 0.49
CA HIS A 456 1.18 13.19 1.68
C HIS A 456 2.10 14.43 1.69
N GLY A 457 2.89 14.63 0.63
CA GLY A 457 3.83 15.74 0.47
C GLY A 457 3.21 16.94 -0.26
N THR A 458 4.08 17.89 -0.65
CA THR A 458 3.73 19.01 -1.53
C THR A 458 3.85 18.62 -2.99
N ASP A 459 3.21 19.38 -3.87
CA ASP A 459 3.25 19.18 -5.33
C ASP A 459 2.73 17.81 -5.76
N GLU A 460 1.76 17.27 -5.02
CA GLU A 460 1.04 16.08 -5.41
C GLU A 460 0.32 16.32 -6.74
N ARG A 461 0.46 15.38 -7.68
CA ARG A 461 -0.05 15.51 -9.04
C ARG A 461 -0.08 14.17 -9.73
N ILE A 462 -1.01 14.01 -10.66
CA ILE A 462 -1.07 12.86 -11.57
C ILE A 462 -0.87 13.32 -13.01
N ALA A 463 -0.09 12.58 -13.81
CA ALA A 463 0.05 12.88 -15.23
C ALA A 463 -1.27 12.60 -15.96
N ALA A 464 -1.64 13.47 -16.90
CA ALA A 464 -2.86 13.33 -17.70
C ALA A 464 -2.96 11.95 -18.38
N ARG A 465 -1.83 11.49 -18.96
CA ARG A 465 -1.72 10.16 -19.58
C ARG A 465 -1.94 9.00 -18.59
N ASP A 466 -1.49 9.16 -17.35
CA ASP A 466 -1.61 8.12 -16.33
C ASP A 466 -3.04 8.07 -15.79
N TYR A 467 -3.71 9.21 -15.67
CA TYR A 467 -5.14 9.25 -15.31
C TYR A 467 -6.01 8.61 -16.39
N GLU A 468 -5.77 8.93 -17.67
CA GLU A 468 -6.46 8.28 -18.79
C GLU A 468 -6.21 6.77 -18.80
N ARG A 469 -4.96 6.35 -18.55
CA ARG A 469 -4.57 4.94 -18.43
C ARG A 469 -5.33 4.25 -17.29
N LEU A 470 -5.49 4.91 -16.16
CA LEU A 470 -6.21 4.41 -14.99
C LEU A 470 -7.69 4.15 -15.32
N VAL A 471 -8.35 5.08 -16.02
CA VAL A 471 -9.73 4.90 -16.52
C VAL A 471 -9.84 3.69 -17.45
N ARG A 472 -8.94 3.58 -18.43
CA ARG A 472 -8.90 2.45 -19.37
C ARG A 472 -8.64 1.13 -18.66
N PHE A 473 -7.79 1.13 -17.64
CA PHE A 473 -7.49 -0.06 -16.84
C PHE A 473 -8.74 -0.57 -16.13
N TYR A 474 -9.49 0.28 -15.44
CA TYR A 474 -10.70 -0.16 -14.74
C TYR A 474 -11.78 -0.61 -15.71
N ALA A 475 -11.96 0.06 -16.85
CA ALA A 475 -12.91 -0.38 -17.87
C ALA A 475 -12.53 -1.76 -18.43
N GLN A 476 -11.26 -1.99 -18.73
CA GLN A 476 -10.78 -3.27 -19.23
C GLN A 476 -10.82 -4.37 -18.16
N LEU A 477 -10.52 -4.04 -16.91
CA LEU A 477 -10.61 -4.97 -15.78
C LEU A 477 -12.03 -5.49 -15.60
N ILE A 478 -13.02 -4.59 -15.67
CA ILE A 478 -14.45 -4.95 -15.58
C ILE A 478 -14.86 -5.82 -16.76
N ARG A 479 -14.43 -5.50 -17.99
CA ARG A 479 -14.67 -6.35 -19.17
C ARG A 479 -14.01 -7.74 -19.05
N ASN A 480 -12.80 -7.80 -18.51
CA ASN A 480 -12.08 -9.05 -18.32
C ASN A 480 -12.63 -9.89 -17.15
N ALA A 481 -13.43 -9.31 -16.26
CA ALA A 481 -14.05 -10.01 -15.13
C ALA A 481 -15.21 -10.96 -15.54
N GLU A 482 -15.44 -11.10 -16.84
CA GLU A 482 -16.25 -12.16 -17.44
C GLU A 482 -15.63 -13.55 -17.15
N PRO A 483 -16.44 -14.64 -17.10
CA PRO A 483 -15.96 -16.01 -16.86
C PRO A 483 -14.98 -16.52 -17.92
#